data_d81dfde5c3d8d36709971e01502f178f
#
_entry.id   d81dfde5c3d8d36709971e01502f178f
#
_cell.length_a   1.000
_cell.length_b   1.000
_cell.length_c   1.000
_cell.angle_alpha   90.00
_cell.angle_beta   90.00
_cell.angle_gamma   90.00
#
_symmetry.space_group_name_H-M   'P 1'
#
loop_
_entity.id
_entity.type
_entity.pdbx_description
1 polymer ?
#
loop_
_entity_poly.entity_id
_entity_poly.type
_entity_poly.pdbx_seq_one_letter_code
_entity_poly.pdbx_strand_id
1 'polypeptide(L)'
;HEKNAAAAISDIGHLLSRYFIGVMLEVTGVALINFIGLWSIARLGINAALGIAFLTGILNIIPYVGPLMGGALGTILGITLKYSSATAIGLDVSFGVFTLILIAIFSFTQLVDNFLYQPVIYSTSIKSTPLEIFIVLLIVGHIGGPLAMIVAIPCYTVARVIAYRFFRHIKAIS
;
A
#
# COMPACT_ATOMS: atom_id res chain seq x y z
N HIS A 1 -15.87 -8.88 -33.97
CA HIS A 1 -14.71 -8.20 -33.36
C HIS A 1 -15.10 -7.10 -32.38
N GLU A 2 -16.11 -6.25 -32.71
CA GLU A 2 -16.57 -5.15 -31.85
C GLU A 2 -17.11 -5.62 -30.48
N LYS A 3 -17.92 -6.68 -30.44
CA LYS A 3 -18.46 -7.22 -29.18
C LYS A 3 -17.37 -7.70 -28.22
N ASN A 4 -16.28 -8.26 -28.75
CA ASN A 4 -15.15 -8.73 -27.93
C ASN A 4 -14.31 -7.57 -27.40
N ALA A 5 -14.18 -6.48 -28.16
CA ALA A 5 -13.49 -5.26 -27.72
C ALA A 5 -14.28 -4.54 -26.62
N ALA A 6 -15.59 -4.36 -26.81
CA ALA A 6 -16.46 -3.74 -25.81
C ALA A 6 -16.47 -4.53 -24.47
N ALA A 7 -16.52 -5.87 -24.54
CA ALA A 7 -16.42 -6.71 -23.35
C ALA A 7 -15.04 -6.62 -22.68
N ALA A 8 -13.94 -6.47 -23.45
CA ALA A 8 -12.61 -6.26 -22.87
C ALA A 8 -12.49 -4.94 -22.13
N ILE A 9 -13.01 -3.86 -22.71
CA ILE A 9 -13.03 -2.52 -22.09
C ILE A 9 -13.85 -2.55 -20.79
N SER A 10 -15.01 -3.19 -20.80
CA SER A 10 -15.85 -3.35 -19.61
C SER A 10 -15.13 -4.10 -18.50
N ASP A 11 -14.48 -5.24 -18.82
CA ASP A 11 -13.73 -6.03 -17.84
C ASP A 11 -12.55 -5.24 -17.25
N ILE A 12 -11.81 -4.51 -18.08
CA ILE A 12 -10.70 -3.64 -17.65
C ILE A 12 -11.24 -2.57 -16.70
N GLY A 13 -12.32 -1.88 -17.07
CA GLY A 13 -12.94 -0.86 -16.23
C GLY A 13 -13.36 -1.40 -14.87
N HIS A 14 -13.97 -2.58 -14.83
CA HIS A 14 -14.36 -3.26 -13.58
C HIS A 14 -13.15 -3.62 -12.69
N LEU A 15 -12.10 -4.18 -13.28
CA LEU A 15 -10.90 -4.57 -12.55
C LEU A 15 -10.17 -3.34 -11.99
N LEU A 16 -10.03 -2.28 -12.78
CA LEU A 16 -9.40 -1.03 -12.34
C LEU A 16 -10.22 -0.36 -11.23
N SER A 17 -11.53 -0.27 -11.37
CA SER A 17 -12.41 0.30 -10.34
C SER A 17 -12.27 -0.46 -9.01
N ARG A 18 -12.30 -1.79 -9.04
CA ARG A 18 -12.11 -2.62 -7.85
C ARG A 18 -10.72 -2.43 -7.22
N TYR A 19 -9.69 -2.34 -8.04
CA TYR A 19 -8.35 -2.06 -7.58
C TYR A 19 -8.26 -0.71 -6.86
N PHE A 20 -8.75 0.37 -7.49
CA PHE A 20 -8.71 1.71 -6.87
C PHE A 20 -9.51 1.78 -5.58
N ILE A 21 -10.71 1.18 -5.54
CA ILE A 21 -11.50 1.11 -4.31
C ILE A 21 -10.73 0.33 -3.23
N GLY A 22 -10.12 -0.79 -3.60
CA GLY A 22 -9.31 -1.59 -2.68
C GLY A 22 -8.14 -0.80 -2.08
N VAL A 23 -7.37 -0.12 -2.93
CA VAL A 23 -6.24 0.73 -2.50
C VAL A 23 -6.71 1.88 -1.61
N MET A 24 -7.84 2.53 -1.92
CA MET A 24 -8.38 3.58 -1.06
C MET A 24 -8.77 3.06 0.32
N LEU A 25 -9.39 1.88 0.39
CA LEU A 25 -9.71 1.21 1.65
C LEU A 25 -8.44 0.83 2.43
N GLU A 26 -7.42 0.30 1.76
CA GLU A 26 -6.13 -0.05 2.34
C GLU A 26 -5.44 1.18 2.94
N VAL A 27 -5.24 2.24 2.14
CA VAL A 27 -4.62 3.50 2.57
C VAL A 27 -5.35 4.09 3.78
N THR A 28 -6.68 4.13 3.72
CA THR A 28 -7.50 4.66 4.83
C THR A 28 -7.40 3.77 6.06
N GLY A 29 -7.48 2.47 5.89
CA GLY A 29 -7.38 1.51 7.00
C GLY A 29 -6.02 1.52 7.66
N VAL A 30 -4.93 1.51 6.89
CA VAL A 30 -3.55 1.64 7.39
C VAL A 30 -3.35 2.96 8.13
N ALA A 31 -3.82 4.08 7.56
CA ALA A 31 -3.75 5.38 8.21
C ALA A 31 -4.53 5.39 9.55
N LEU A 32 -5.72 4.81 9.59
CA LEU A 32 -6.51 4.72 10.82
C LEU A 32 -5.83 3.88 11.91
N ILE A 33 -5.30 2.71 11.56
CA ILE A 33 -4.60 1.84 12.52
C ILE A 33 -3.35 2.55 13.05
N ASN A 34 -2.55 3.15 12.17
CA ASN A 34 -1.38 3.93 12.57
C ASN A 34 -1.76 5.12 13.45
N PHE A 35 -2.82 5.86 13.09
CA PHE A 35 -3.31 6.98 13.90
C PHE A 35 -3.68 6.53 15.32
N ILE A 36 -4.50 5.47 15.43
CA ILE A 36 -4.93 4.94 16.72
C ILE A 36 -3.71 4.50 17.54
N GLY A 37 -2.78 3.76 16.96
CA GLY A 37 -1.57 3.30 17.64
C GLY A 37 -0.67 4.45 18.11
N LEU A 38 -0.42 5.42 17.24
CA LEU A 38 0.43 6.57 17.54
C LEU A 38 -0.20 7.51 18.58
N TRP A 39 -1.51 7.73 18.50
CA TRP A 39 -2.22 8.58 19.43
C TRP A 39 -2.44 7.91 20.80
N SER A 40 -2.94 6.67 20.83
CA SER A 40 -3.35 6.01 22.07
C SER A 40 -2.19 5.31 22.79
N ILE A 41 -1.32 4.61 22.08
CA ILE A 41 -0.23 3.81 22.64
C ILE A 41 1.04 4.65 22.78
N ALA A 42 1.52 5.24 21.69
CA ALA A 42 2.72 6.08 21.72
C ALA A 42 2.47 7.46 22.36
N ARG A 43 1.20 7.84 22.55
CA ARG A 43 0.76 9.13 23.12
C ARG A 43 1.34 10.35 22.42
N LEU A 44 1.62 10.23 21.15
CA LEU A 44 1.90 11.38 20.31
C LEU A 44 0.63 12.24 20.21
N GLY A 45 0.75 13.55 20.31
CA GLY A 45 -0.40 14.45 20.19
C GLY A 45 -1.18 14.21 18.89
N ILE A 46 -2.48 14.53 18.89
CA ILE A 46 -3.39 14.26 17.76
C ILE A 46 -2.81 14.75 16.43
N ASN A 47 -2.27 15.96 16.38
CA ASN A 47 -1.71 16.54 15.15
C ASN A 47 -0.50 15.76 14.62
N ALA A 48 0.40 15.34 15.52
CA ALA A 48 1.57 14.55 15.17
C ALA A 48 1.15 13.14 14.69
N ALA A 49 0.25 12.49 15.41
CA ALA A 49 -0.27 11.18 15.06
C ALA A 49 -1.00 11.20 13.72
N LEU A 50 -1.85 12.20 13.46
CA LEU A 50 -2.55 12.38 12.18
C LEU A 50 -1.57 12.60 11.04
N GLY A 51 -0.58 13.48 11.19
CA GLY A 51 0.41 13.77 10.16
C GLY A 51 1.22 12.55 9.77
N ILE A 52 1.73 11.80 10.75
CA ILE A 52 2.49 10.57 10.51
C ILE A 52 1.60 9.49 9.89
N ALA A 53 0.40 9.29 10.43
CA ALA A 53 -0.53 8.28 9.94
C ALA A 53 -0.97 8.54 8.49
N PHE A 54 -1.25 9.80 8.15
CA PHE A 54 -1.60 10.21 6.79
C PHE A 54 -0.45 9.98 5.82
N LEU A 55 0.78 10.40 6.19
CA LEU A 55 1.97 10.19 5.37
C LEU A 55 2.23 8.69 5.13
N THR A 56 2.21 7.88 6.19
CA THR A 56 2.47 6.44 6.09
C THR A 56 1.36 5.69 5.35
N GLY A 57 0.10 6.14 5.47
CA GLY A 57 -1.01 5.63 4.68
C GLY A 57 -0.84 5.91 3.19
N ILE A 58 -0.48 7.14 2.80
CA ILE A 58 -0.22 7.48 1.39
C ILE A 58 0.94 6.67 0.82
N LEU A 59 2.02 6.51 1.56
CA LEU A 59 3.16 5.69 1.11
C LEU A 59 2.73 4.25 0.84
N ASN A 60 1.73 3.74 1.55
CA ASN A 60 1.20 2.39 1.36
C ASN A 60 0.50 2.15 0.02
N ILE A 61 0.27 3.19 -0.79
CA ILE A 61 -0.20 3.04 -2.19
C ILE A 61 0.77 2.18 -3.00
N ILE A 62 2.06 2.18 -2.65
CA ILE A 62 3.08 1.36 -3.32
C ILE A 62 3.29 0.08 -2.53
N PRO A 63 2.78 -1.07 -2.99
CA PRO A 63 2.90 -2.33 -2.28
C PRO A 63 4.36 -2.69 -1.98
N TYR A 64 4.61 -3.32 -0.85
CA TYR A 64 5.92 -3.76 -0.33
C TYR A 64 6.88 -2.61 0.00
N VAL A 65 7.07 -1.65 -0.90
CA VAL A 65 7.99 -0.50 -0.72
C VAL A 65 7.39 0.54 0.23
N GLY A 66 6.11 0.84 0.04
CA GLY A 66 5.37 1.81 0.85
C GLY A 66 5.38 1.47 2.34
N PRO A 67 5.01 0.24 2.73
CA PRO A 67 5.08 -0.20 4.12
C PRO A 67 6.46 -0.07 4.76
N LEU A 68 7.52 -0.47 4.06
CA LEU A 68 8.88 -0.35 4.56
C LEU A 68 9.29 1.12 4.75
N MET A 69 9.05 1.95 3.75
CA MET A 69 9.32 3.39 3.83
C MET A 69 8.44 4.07 4.89
N GLY A 70 7.15 3.72 4.94
CA GLY A 70 6.21 4.25 5.90
C GLY A 70 6.60 3.91 7.33
N GLY A 71 6.94 2.66 7.62
CA GLY A 71 7.41 2.22 8.93
C GLY A 71 8.70 2.91 9.36
N ALA A 72 9.69 2.99 8.45
CA ALA A 72 10.96 3.65 8.73
C ALA A 72 10.78 5.16 8.96
N LEU A 73 10.14 5.86 8.02
CA LEU A 73 9.91 7.32 8.14
C LEU A 73 8.98 7.64 9.30
N GLY A 74 7.92 6.87 9.51
CA GLY A 74 7.00 7.07 10.62
C GLY A 74 7.69 6.91 11.99
N THR A 75 8.59 5.93 12.11
CA THR A 75 9.41 5.75 13.32
C THR A 75 10.35 6.92 13.54
N ILE A 76 11.09 7.35 12.50
CA ILE A 76 12.00 8.49 12.58
C ILE A 76 11.24 9.76 12.96
N LEU A 77 10.12 10.04 12.31
CA LEU A 77 9.29 11.21 12.60
C LEU A 77 8.73 11.18 14.04
N GLY A 78 8.25 10.02 14.48
CA GLY A 78 7.73 9.85 15.84
C GLY A 78 8.79 10.11 16.91
N ILE A 79 10.01 9.60 16.70
CA ILE A 79 11.17 9.86 17.56
C ILE A 79 11.51 11.36 17.53
N THR A 80 11.65 11.92 16.33
CA THR A 80 12.02 13.33 16.16
C THR A 80 11.02 14.25 16.85
N LEU A 81 9.73 14.03 16.66
CA LEU A 81 8.70 14.85 17.29
C LEU A 81 8.70 14.73 18.82
N LYS A 82 8.92 13.54 19.37
CA LYS A 82 9.04 13.38 20.82
C LYS A 82 10.21 14.15 21.41
N TYR A 83 11.39 14.07 20.80
CA TYR A 83 12.62 14.60 21.38
C TYR A 83 12.97 16.03 20.92
N SER A 84 12.35 16.56 19.85
CA SER A 84 12.54 17.93 19.37
C SER A 84 11.46 18.90 19.82
N SER A 85 10.32 18.42 20.34
CA SER A 85 9.22 19.29 20.75
C SER A 85 9.52 19.94 22.10
N ALA A 86 9.26 21.24 22.20
CA ALA A 86 9.29 21.98 23.47
C ALA A 86 8.15 21.54 24.44
N THR A 87 7.11 20.89 23.90
CA THR A 87 6.03 20.30 24.70
C THR A 87 6.30 18.80 24.85
N ALA A 88 6.16 18.27 26.05
CA ALA A 88 6.33 16.84 26.35
C ALA A 88 5.23 16.04 25.66
N ILE A 89 5.48 15.63 24.42
CA ILE A 89 4.62 14.72 23.64
C ILE A 89 5.25 13.32 23.63
N GLY A 90 4.38 12.31 23.61
CA GLY A 90 4.81 10.91 23.62
C GLY A 90 4.85 10.31 25.02
N LEU A 91 4.80 8.97 25.05
CA LEU A 91 4.85 8.21 26.29
C LEU A 91 6.18 8.46 27.02
N ASP A 92 6.12 8.69 28.33
CA ASP A 92 7.32 8.92 29.15
C ASP A 92 8.03 7.60 29.46
N VAL A 93 8.88 7.18 28.55
CA VAL A 93 9.71 5.97 28.61
C VAL A 93 11.07 6.25 28.00
N SER A 94 12.04 5.34 28.24
CA SER A 94 13.37 5.46 27.64
C SER A 94 13.33 5.46 26.12
N PHE A 95 14.37 6.03 25.48
CA PHE A 95 14.50 6.12 24.02
C PHE A 95 14.30 4.75 23.33
N GLY A 96 14.97 3.71 23.86
CA GLY A 96 14.88 2.37 23.28
C GLY A 96 13.47 1.78 23.37
N VAL A 97 12.81 1.93 24.52
CA VAL A 97 11.44 1.45 24.71
C VAL A 97 10.46 2.19 23.80
N PHE A 98 10.59 3.52 23.67
CA PHE A 98 9.74 4.30 22.78
C PHE A 98 9.92 3.90 21.31
N THR A 99 11.15 3.71 20.88
CA THR A 99 11.47 3.23 19.52
C THR A 99 10.85 1.85 19.25
N LEU A 100 10.95 0.92 20.20
CA LEU A 100 10.32 -0.40 20.08
C LEU A 100 8.81 -0.32 20.01
N ILE A 101 8.17 0.59 20.73
CA ILE A 101 6.71 0.82 20.66
C ILE A 101 6.33 1.28 19.26
N LEU A 102 7.05 2.23 18.67
CA LEU A 102 6.77 2.70 17.31
C LEU A 102 6.95 1.57 16.27
N ILE A 103 8.05 0.83 16.37
CA ILE A 103 8.29 -0.34 15.50
C ILE A 103 7.17 -1.37 15.65
N ALA A 104 6.72 -1.63 16.89
CA ALA A 104 5.63 -2.58 17.14
C ALA A 104 4.30 -2.11 16.51
N ILE A 105 3.97 -0.82 16.60
CA ILE A 105 2.77 -0.23 16.00
C ILE A 105 2.82 -0.42 14.47
N PHE A 106 3.91 -0.01 13.81
CA PHE A 106 4.03 -0.14 12.35
C PHE A 106 4.10 -1.61 11.90
N SER A 107 4.77 -2.48 12.67
CA SER A 107 4.80 -3.92 12.38
C SER A 107 3.42 -4.57 12.51
N PHE A 108 2.64 -4.20 13.52
CA PHE A 108 1.26 -4.66 13.67
C PHE A 108 0.40 -4.21 12.48
N THR A 109 0.48 -2.95 12.10
CA THR A 109 -0.22 -2.43 10.91
C THR A 109 0.18 -3.21 9.66
N GLN A 110 1.47 -3.51 9.50
CA GLN A 110 1.98 -4.30 8.39
C GLN A 110 1.44 -5.74 8.38
N LEU A 111 1.27 -6.36 9.54
CA LEU A 111 0.64 -7.67 9.63
C LEU A 111 -0.83 -7.61 9.16
N VAL A 112 -1.58 -6.60 9.62
CA VAL A 112 -2.97 -6.41 9.17
C VAL A 112 -3.02 -6.17 7.66
N ASP A 113 -2.12 -5.36 7.12
CA ASP A 113 -2.03 -5.10 5.69
C ASP A 113 -1.77 -6.38 4.89
N ASN A 114 -0.74 -7.13 5.24
CA ASN A 114 -0.35 -8.35 4.54
C ASN A 114 -1.37 -9.48 4.63
N PHE A 115 -2.06 -9.62 5.77
CA PHE A 115 -2.99 -10.74 5.99
C PHE A 115 -4.45 -10.41 5.68
N LEU A 116 -4.83 -9.13 5.66
CA LEU A 116 -6.20 -8.69 5.46
C LEU A 116 -6.38 -7.90 4.16
N TYR A 117 -5.70 -6.75 4.01
CA TYR A 117 -5.92 -5.87 2.86
C TYR A 117 -5.36 -6.45 1.56
N GLN A 118 -4.11 -6.85 1.54
CA GLN A 118 -3.46 -7.36 0.33
C GLN A 118 -4.16 -8.59 -0.27
N PRO A 119 -4.53 -9.64 0.49
CA PRO A 119 -5.27 -10.77 -0.07
C PRO A 119 -6.62 -10.36 -0.66
N VAL A 120 -7.36 -9.46 0.01
CA VAL A 120 -8.67 -9.00 -0.47
C VAL A 120 -8.53 -8.21 -1.77
N ILE A 121 -7.55 -7.32 -1.87
CA ILE A 121 -7.34 -6.48 -3.05
C ILE A 121 -6.83 -7.29 -4.22
N TYR A 122 -5.80 -8.11 -4.01
CA TYR A 122 -5.13 -8.83 -5.12
C TYR A 122 -5.90 -10.07 -5.58
N SER A 123 -6.60 -10.79 -4.69
CA SER A 123 -7.38 -11.96 -5.08
C SER A 123 -8.59 -11.61 -5.94
N THR A 124 -9.18 -10.44 -5.72
CA THR A 124 -10.40 -10.01 -6.42
C THR A 124 -10.15 -9.19 -7.67
N SER A 125 -9.04 -8.47 -7.71
CA SER A 125 -8.75 -7.49 -8.77
C SER A 125 -7.68 -7.95 -9.76
N ILE A 126 -6.68 -8.69 -9.27
CA ILE A 126 -5.52 -9.07 -10.07
C ILE A 126 -5.27 -10.57 -9.86
N LYS A 127 -5.62 -11.41 -10.84
CA LYS A 127 -5.32 -12.86 -10.81
C LYS A 127 -3.82 -13.12 -11.01
N SER A 128 -2.96 -12.44 -10.24
CA SER A 128 -1.49 -12.50 -10.31
C SER A 128 -0.91 -13.08 -9.04
N THR A 129 0.25 -13.71 -9.15
CA THR A 129 1.00 -14.12 -7.97
C THR A 129 1.70 -12.91 -7.33
N PRO A 130 1.88 -12.88 -5.99
CA PRO A 130 2.62 -11.81 -5.33
C PRO A 130 4.02 -11.58 -5.90
N LEU A 131 4.69 -12.64 -6.33
CA LEU A 131 6.01 -12.58 -6.94
C LEU A 131 6.00 -11.83 -8.29
N GLU A 132 4.99 -12.05 -9.14
CA GLU A 132 4.84 -11.31 -10.40
C GLU A 132 4.71 -9.82 -10.16
N ILE A 133 3.87 -9.42 -9.19
CA ILE A 133 3.66 -8.01 -8.85
C ILE A 133 4.97 -7.40 -8.32
N PHE A 134 5.67 -8.12 -7.45
CA PHE A 134 6.95 -7.65 -6.91
C PHE A 134 7.98 -7.41 -8.00
N ILE A 135 8.14 -8.34 -8.96
CA ILE A 135 9.07 -8.19 -10.08
C ILE A 135 8.69 -7.00 -10.96
N VAL A 136 7.39 -6.83 -11.27
CA VAL A 136 6.90 -5.69 -12.05
C VAL A 136 7.23 -4.38 -11.36
N LEU A 137 6.99 -4.29 -10.05
CA LEU A 137 7.30 -3.09 -9.25
C LEU A 137 8.80 -2.79 -9.22
N LEU A 138 9.66 -3.81 -9.11
CA LEU A 138 11.12 -3.62 -9.15
C LEU A 138 11.58 -3.06 -10.50
N ILE A 139 11.11 -3.64 -11.61
CA ILE A 139 11.48 -3.20 -12.96
C ILE A 139 10.98 -1.78 -13.21
N VAL A 140 9.70 -1.53 -12.95
CA VAL A 140 9.07 -0.22 -13.20
C VAL A 140 9.64 0.84 -12.27
N GLY A 141 9.92 0.48 -11.01
CA GLY A 141 10.54 1.38 -10.05
C GLY A 141 11.97 1.77 -10.42
N HIS A 142 12.73 0.84 -11.00
CA HIS A 142 14.07 1.13 -11.49
C HIS A 142 14.06 2.11 -12.70
N ILE A 143 13.07 2.00 -13.57
CA ILE A 143 12.96 2.81 -14.79
C ILE A 143 12.34 4.18 -14.50
N GLY A 144 11.26 4.23 -13.75
CA GLY A 144 10.43 5.43 -13.59
C GLY A 144 10.24 5.91 -12.15
N GLY A 145 10.92 5.27 -11.19
CA GLY A 145 10.87 5.64 -9.78
C GLY A 145 9.51 5.39 -9.10
N PRO A 146 9.29 5.97 -7.90
CA PRO A 146 8.10 5.70 -7.08
C PRO A 146 6.77 6.05 -7.76
N LEU A 147 6.73 7.12 -8.56
CA LEU A 147 5.52 7.50 -9.29
C LEU A 147 5.12 6.47 -10.35
N ALA A 148 6.09 5.88 -11.02
CA ALA A 148 5.83 4.81 -11.98
C ALA A 148 5.31 3.54 -11.30
N MET A 149 5.76 3.24 -10.07
CA MET A 149 5.25 2.10 -9.28
C MET A 149 3.75 2.21 -8.99
N ILE A 150 3.23 3.41 -8.72
CA ILE A 150 1.79 3.63 -8.46
C ILE A 150 0.95 3.22 -9.68
N VAL A 151 1.43 3.51 -10.88
CA VAL A 151 0.72 3.21 -12.14
C VAL A 151 1.04 1.81 -12.66
N ALA A 152 2.09 1.17 -12.15
CA ALA A 152 2.56 -0.14 -12.62
C ALA A 152 1.49 -1.23 -12.55
N ILE A 153 0.78 -1.34 -11.43
CA ILE A 153 -0.22 -2.39 -11.20
C ILE A 153 -1.43 -2.22 -12.11
N PRO A 154 -2.06 -1.03 -12.24
CA PRO A 154 -3.08 -0.79 -13.24
C PRO A 154 -2.63 -1.14 -14.67
N CYS A 155 -1.46 -0.68 -15.08
CA CYS A 155 -0.91 -0.96 -16.41
C CYS A 155 -0.67 -2.45 -16.63
N TYR A 156 -0.09 -3.14 -15.64
CA TYR A 156 0.12 -4.58 -15.69
C TYR A 156 -1.19 -5.35 -15.81
N THR A 157 -2.23 -4.95 -15.07
CA THR A 157 -3.56 -5.56 -15.12
C THR A 157 -4.16 -5.45 -16.52
N VAL A 158 -4.11 -4.26 -17.12
CA VAL A 158 -4.58 -4.02 -18.50
C VAL A 158 -3.81 -4.89 -19.50
N ALA A 159 -2.48 -4.86 -19.46
CA ALA A 159 -1.63 -5.65 -20.34
C ALA A 159 -1.93 -7.15 -20.22
N ARG A 160 -2.11 -7.66 -19.02
CA ARG A 160 -2.45 -9.05 -18.75
C ARG A 160 -3.81 -9.46 -19.31
N VAL A 161 -4.84 -8.63 -19.13
CA VAL A 161 -6.19 -8.91 -19.69
C VAL A 161 -6.13 -8.98 -21.21
N ILE A 162 -5.42 -8.05 -21.85
CA ILE A 162 -5.24 -8.03 -23.31
C ILE A 162 -4.48 -9.29 -23.75
N ALA A 163 -3.37 -9.60 -23.11
CA ALA A 163 -2.56 -10.78 -23.44
C ALA A 163 -3.38 -12.08 -23.30
N TYR A 164 -4.09 -12.25 -22.18
CA TYR A 164 -4.90 -13.43 -21.93
C TYR A 164 -5.98 -13.64 -23.00
N ARG A 165 -6.66 -12.57 -23.43
CA ARG A 165 -7.67 -12.65 -24.49
C ARG A 165 -7.07 -12.95 -25.85
N PHE A 166 -5.92 -12.37 -26.15
CA PHE A 166 -5.21 -12.61 -27.42
C PHE A 166 -4.72 -14.06 -27.54
N PHE A 167 -4.07 -14.59 -26.49
CA PHE A 167 -3.57 -15.97 -26.49
C PHE A 167 -4.69 -17.02 -26.44
N ARG A 168 -5.82 -16.72 -25.81
CA ARG A 168 -6.98 -17.63 -25.81
C ARG A 168 -7.61 -17.78 -27.19
N HIS A 169 -7.54 -16.74 -28.02
CA HIS A 169 -8.00 -16.80 -29.41
C HIS A 169 -7.09 -17.69 -30.26
N ILE A 170 -5.79 -17.68 -30.04
CA ILE A 170 -4.82 -18.51 -30.75
C ILE A 170 -5.00 -20.00 -30.39
N LYS A 171 -5.26 -20.35 -29.14
CA LYS A 171 -5.53 -21.72 -28.69
C LYS A 171 -6.88 -22.28 -29.15
N ALA A 172 -7.84 -21.46 -29.53
CA ALA A 172 -9.14 -21.90 -30.05
C ALA A 172 -9.11 -22.20 -31.56
N ILE A 173 -8.00 -21.90 -32.23
CA ILE A 173 -7.80 -22.11 -33.67
C ILE A 173 -6.84 -23.31 -33.95
N SER A 174 -6.20 -23.84 -32.90
CA SER A 174 -5.37 -25.04 -32.91
C SER A 174 -6.13 -26.24 -32.33
#